data_c4b3085a4977332bc3db2ea380d9c230
#
_entry.id   c4b3085a4977332bc3db2ea380d9c230
#
_cell.length_a   1.000
_cell.length_b   1.000
_cell.length_c   1.000
_cell.angle_alpha   90.00
_cell.angle_beta   90.00
_cell.angle_gamma   90.00
#
_symmetry.space_group_name_H-M   'P 1'
#
loop_
_entity.id
_entity.type
_entity.pdbx_description
1 polymer ?
#
loop_
_entity_poly.entity_id
_entity_poly.type
_entity_poly.pdbx_seq_one_letter_code
_entity_poly.pdbx_strand_id
1 'polypeptide(L)'
;YNISADNMHPLNGRPHMRLRVKCTSSAYRVMFKSAANSGTVHNWNVTELTNDVGNWGMPFSAYGTGSMSGDNENGISEPSCADDVISVAAYASGWVTPTGVTTGGAMASFSSQGPRYDGLMKPDIAAPGVSIGAAISSYTDASFSSVESIEFNTRTYHFAKLSGTSMASPMVAGVAALLLQAKPELSATEVKQILLSTAREDNKTGDLPAEGVP
;
A
#
# COMPACT_ATOMS: atom_id res chain seq x y z
N TYR A 1 26.19 -11.29 -11.56
CA TYR A 1 24.81 -10.87 -11.83
C TYR A 1 24.16 -11.88 -12.77
N ASN A 2 22.88 -12.09 -12.59
CA ASN A 2 22.04 -12.85 -13.51
C ASN A 2 20.95 -11.94 -14.04
N ILE A 3 20.79 -11.91 -15.35
CA ILE A 3 19.70 -11.20 -16.02
C ILE A 3 18.91 -12.26 -16.76
N SER A 4 17.61 -12.33 -16.47
CA SER A 4 16.65 -13.01 -17.32
C SER A 4 15.69 -11.96 -17.85
N ALA A 5 15.50 -11.92 -19.14
CA ALA A 5 14.50 -11.07 -19.77
C ALA A 5 13.42 -11.98 -20.35
N ASP A 6 12.23 -11.86 -19.82
CA ASP A 6 11.04 -12.43 -20.41
C ASP A 6 10.46 -11.36 -21.32
N ASN A 7 10.27 -11.66 -22.60
CA ASN A 7 9.73 -10.69 -23.53
C ASN A 7 8.34 -10.21 -23.11
N MET A 8 7.57 -11.08 -22.45
CA MET A 8 6.26 -10.74 -21.90
C MET A 8 6.01 -11.52 -20.61
N HIS A 9 5.40 -10.83 -19.64
CA HIS A 9 4.95 -11.47 -18.41
C HIS A 9 3.80 -12.47 -18.74
N PRO A 10 3.86 -13.73 -18.26
CA PRO A 10 2.93 -14.77 -18.69
C PRO A 10 1.47 -14.51 -18.33
N LEU A 11 1.20 -13.71 -17.29
CA LEU A 11 -0.17 -13.44 -16.84
C LEU A 11 -0.79 -12.20 -17.48
N ASN A 12 -0.02 -11.19 -17.84
CA ASN A 12 -0.57 -9.92 -18.31
C ASN A 12 -0.01 -9.46 -19.67
N GLY A 13 0.88 -10.24 -20.29
CA GLY A 13 1.43 -9.94 -21.62
C GLY A 13 2.29 -8.69 -21.71
N ARG A 14 2.74 -8.13 -20.58
CA ARG A 14 3.54 -6.90 -20.55
C ARG A 14 5.04 -7.21 -20.57
N PRO A 15 5.86 -6.30 -21.10
CA PRO A 15 7.31 -6.43 -21.02
C PRO A 15 7.74 -6.63 -19.56
N HIS A 16 8.54 -7.66 -19.32
CA HIS A 16 9.01 -8.03 -18.00
C HIS A 16 10.49 -8.35 -18.02
N MET A 17 11.22 -7.83 -17.06
CA MET A 17 12.64 -8.13 -16.88
C MET A 17 12.90 -8.47 -15.41
N ARG A 18 13.52 -9.61 -15.18
CA ARG A 18 14.02 -9.98 -13.87
C ARG A 18 15.52 -9.78 -13.81
N LEU A 19 15.97 -8.99 -12.85
CA LEU A 19 17.38 -8.73 -12.63
C LEU A 19 17.77 -9.16 -11.21
N ARG A 20 18.71 -10.07 -11.11
CA ARG A 20 19.36 -10.45 -9.85
C ARG A 20 20.77 -9.92 -9.82
N VAL A 21 21.07 -9.08 -8.84
CA VAL A 21 22.39 -8.49 -8.65
C VAL A 21 22.85 -8.79 -7.23
N LYS A 22 24.00 -9.47 -7.12
CA LYS A 22 24.71 -9.60 -5.85
C LYS A 22 25.79 -8.52 -5.80
N CYS A 23 25.55 -7.50 -4.99
CA CYS A 23 26.52 -6.43 -4.77
C CYS A 23 27.49 -6.84 -3.66
N THR A 24 28.78 -6.66 -3.90
CA THR A 24 29.84 -6.87 -2.90
C THR A 24 30.18 -5.58 -2.15
N SER A 25 29.60 -4.46 -2.54
CA SER A 25 29.78 -3.15 -1.92
C SER A 25 28.52 -2.31 -2.06
N SER A 26 28.20 -1.53 -1.03
CA SER A 26 27.11 -0.55 -1.04
C SER A 26 27.35 0.64 -1.98
N ALA A 27 28.57 0.76 -2.53
CA ALA A 27 28.90 1.80 -3.51
C ALA A 27 28.40 1.51 -4.93
N TYR A 28 27.99 0.26 -5.22
CA TYR A 28 27.45 -0.09 -6.52
C TYR A 28 25.99 0.39 -6.67
N ARG A 29 25.70 0.83 -7.87
CA ARG A 29 24.36 1.25 -8.28
C ARG A 29 23.97 0.51 -9.55
N VAL A 30 22.69 0.17 -9.65
CA VAL A 30 22.12 -0.40 -10.87
C VAL A 30 21.34 0.71 -11.54
N MET A 31 21.70 1.03 -12.77
CA MET A 31 21.01 2.04 -13.57
C MET A 31 20.09 1.34 -14.57
N PHE A 32 18.84 1.72 -14.58
CA PHE A 32 17.89 1.32 -15.61
C PHE A 32 17.73 2.47 -16.60
N LYS A 33 17.83 2.16 -17.87
CA LYS A 33 17.59 3.10 -18.96
C LYS A 33 16.49 2.56 -19.85
N SER A 34 15.35 3.23 -19.84
CA SER A 34 14.29 3.01 -20.82
C SER A 34 14.52 3.90 -22.02
N ALA A 35 14.31 3.34 -23.20
CA ALA A 35 14.37 4.09 -24.44
C ALA A 35 13.09 3.81 -25.24
N ALA A 36 12.35 4.87 -25.56
CA ALA A 36 11.17 4.82 -26.40
C ALA A 36 11.28 5.90 -27.47
N ASN A 37 10.81 5.61 -28.66
CA ASN A 37 10.75 6.60 -29.74
C ASN A 37 9.66 7.64 -29.48
N SER A 38 8.58 7.26 -28.81
CA SER A 38 7.48 8.13 -28.40
C SER A 38 6.68 7.47 -27.26
N GLY A 39 5.96 8.26 -26.50
CA GLY A 39 5.11 7.80 -25.40
C GLY A 39 5.79 7.82 -24.04
N THR A 40 5.02 7.42 -23.02
CA THR A 40 5.46 7.33 -21.62
C THR A 40 5.81 5.89 -21.28
N VAL A 41 6.90 5.70 -20.58
CA VAL A 41 7.32 4.38 -20.06
C VAL A 41 7.29 4.44 -18.54
N HIS A 42 6.48 3.58 -17.96
CA HIS A 42 6.46 3.38 -16.50
C HIS A 42 7.36 2.20 -16.13
N ASN A 43 8.11 2.35 -15.04
CA ASN A 43 8.97 1.31 -14.50
C ASN A 43 8.64 1.11 -13.02
N TRP A 44 8.33 -0.11 -12.64
CA TRP A 44 8.11 -0.47 -11.24
C TRP A 44 9.24 -1.34 -10.73
N ASN A 45 9.65 -1.05 -9.52
CA ASN A 45 10.57 -1.88 -8.79
C ASN A 45 9.75 -2.82 -7.92
N VAL A 46 9.65 -4.07 -8.33
CA VAL A 46 8.83 -5.08 -7.66
C VAL A 46 9.69 -5.93 -6.74
N THR A 47 9.25 -6.09 -5.50
CA THR A 47 9.90 -6.96 -4.53
C THR A 47 9.61 -8.41 -4.87
N GLU A 48 10.64 -9.16 -5.22
CA GLU A 48 10.54 -10.61 -5.31
C GLU A 48 11.10 -11.24 -4.03
N LEU A 49 10.23 -11.86 -3.24
CA LEU A 49 10.60 -12.58 -2.02
C LEU A 49 10.93 -14.03 -2.38
N THR A 50 12.18 -14.29 -2.72
CA THR A 50 12.73 -15.64 -2.78
C THR A 50 13.94 -15.71 -1.87
N ASN A 51 14.17 -16.86 -1.25
CA ASN A 51 15.26 -17.15 -0.31
C ASN A 51 16.46 -16.23 -0.48
N ASP A 52 16.71 -15.36 0.49
CA ASP A 52 17.83 -14.41 0.58
C ASP A 52 17.88 -13.29 -0.50
N VAL A 53 16.89 -13.17 -1.34
CA VAL A 53 16.82 -12.11 -2.36
C VAL A 53 15.56 -11.29 -2.13
N GLY A 54 15.72 -10.07 -1.74
CA GLY A 54 14.62 -9.12 -1.56
C GLY A 54 15.04 -7.72 -1.98
N ASN A 55 14.08 -6.99 -2.49
CA ASN A 55 14.23 -5.60 -2.86
C ASN A 55 13.39 -4.74 -1.91
N TRP A 56 13.64 -4.85 -0.64
CA TRP A 56 12.87 -4.27 0.44
C TRP A 56 12.72 -2.75 0.32
N GLY A 57 11.80 -2.31 -0.55
CA GLY A 57 11.45 -0.91 -0.66
C GLY A 57 12.57 0.01 -1.16
N MET A 58 13.50 -0.49 -1.95
CA MET A 58 14.54 0.33 -2.57
C MET A 58 13.90 1.30 -3.57
N PRO A 59 13.87 2.61 -3.28
CA PRO A 59 13.30 3.58 -4.20
C PRO A 59 14.21 3.78 -5.41
N PHE A 60 13.64 4.18 -6.53
CA PHE A 60 14.44 4.78 -7.60
C PHE A 60 14.98 6.13 -7.13
N SER A 61 16.26 6.37 -7.37
CA SER A 61 16.93 7.61 -6.99
C SER A 61 17.58 8.26 -8.18
N ALA A 62 17.44 9.57 -8.32
CA ALA A 62 18.17 10.33 -9.31
C ALA A 62 19.69 10.27 -9.05
N TYR A 63 20.46 10.09 -10.10
CA TYR A 63 21.92 10.11 -10.05
C TYR A 63 22.50 10.75 -11.29
N GLY A 64 22.89 12.01 -11.16
CA GLY A 64 23.45 12.79 -12.26
C GLY A 64 22.39 13.34 -13.23
N THR A 65 22.86 14.04 -14.24
CA THR A 65 22.01 14.72 -15.20
C THR A 65 21.23 13.71 -16.05
N GLY A 66 19.93 13.93 -16.21
CA GLY A 66 19.06 13.10 -17.04
C GLY A 66 18.52 11.83 -16.38
N SER A 67 18.81 11.62 -15.08
CA SER A 67 18.17 10.56 -14.29
C SER A 67 17.02 11.13 -13.44
N MET A 68 16.05 10.29 -13.13
CA MET A 68 14.87 10.64 -12.33
C MET A 68 14.80 9.80 -11.08
N SER A 69 14.28 10.38 -10.02
CA SER A 69 13.81 9.62 -8.85
C SER A 69 12.49 8.96 -9.18
N GLY A 70 12.16 7.90 -8.44
CA GLY A 70 10.79 7.38 -8.43
C GLY A 70 9.84 8.38 -7.78
N ASP A 71 8.58 8.23 -8.09
CA ASP A 71 7.45 8.92 -7.48
C ASP A 71 6.52 7.90 -6.79
N ASN A 72 5.40 8.38 -6.28
CA ASN A 72 4.39 7.53 -5.64
C ASN A 72 3.17 7.27 -6.56
N GLU A 73 3.21 7.79 -7.79
CA GLU A 73 2.10 7.64 -8.73
C GLU A 73 2.08 6.22 -9.31
N ASN A 74 0.90 5.77 -9.69
CA ASN A 74 0.68 4.43 -10.28
C ASN A 74 1.25 3.29 -9.40
N GLY A 75 1.36 3.51 -8.08
CA GLY A 75 1.98 2.58 -7.14
C GLY A 75 1.06 1.48 -6.61
N ILE A 76 -0.12 1.29 -7.18
CA ILE A 76 -1.08 0.28 -6.73
C ILE A 76 -0.67 -1.10 -7.25
N SER A 77 -0.28 -1.97 -6.33
CA SER A 77 0.15 -3.34 -6.63
C SER A 77 -0.99 -4.36 -6.44
N GLU A 78 -0.74 -5.60 -6.83
CA GLU A 78 -1.66 -6.70 -6.59
C GLU A 78 -1.69 -7.11 -5.09
N PRO A 79 -2.84 -7.56 -4.59
CA PRO A 79 -4.14 -7.73 -5.26
C PRO A 79 -4.98 -6.44 -5.36
N SER A 80 -4.53 -5.31 -4.79
CA SER A 80 -5.27 -4.05 -4.69
C SER A 80 -5.59 -3.42 -6.06
N CYS A 81 -4.81 -3.76 -7.09
CA CYS A 81 -5.05 -3.28 -8.46
C CYS A 81 -6.23 -3.98 -9.18
N ALA A 82 -6.85 -5.02 -8.61
CA ALA A 82 -8.00 -5.67 -9.22
C ALA A 82 -9.26 -4.79 -9.15
N ASP A 83 -10.15 -4.91 -10.14
CA ASP A 83 -11.31 -4.03 -10.28
C ASP A 83 -12.30 -4.18 -9.11
N ASP A 84 -12.59 -5.42 -8.73
CA ASP A 84 -13.65 -5.74 -7.77
C ASP A 84 -13.21 -5.66 -6.30
N VAL A 85 -11.91 -5.50 -6.02
CA VAL A 85 -11.43 -5.37 -4.65
C VAL A 85 -11.59 -3.95 -4.13
N ILE A 86 -11.72 -3.82 -2.81
CA ILE A 86 -11.66 -2.53 -2.13
C ILE A 86 -10.20 -2.26 -1.78
N SER A 87 -9.59 -1.35 -2.51
CA SER A 87 -8.21 -0.90 -2.29
C SER A 87 -8.19 0.19 -1.22
N VAL A 88 -7.34 0.04 -0.21
CA VAL A 88 -7.37 0.90 0.97
C VAL A 88 -6.04 1.65 1.12
N ALA A 89 -6.12 2.97 1.12
CA ALA A 89 -5.02 3.86 1.47
C ALA A 89 -4.90 4.00 3.00
N ALA A 90 -3.75 4.46 3.47
CA ALA A 90 -3.49 4.67 4.88
C ALA A 90 -3.38 6.16 5.22
N TYR A 91 -4.03 6.57 6.31
CA TYR A 91 -3.82 7.89 6.91
C TYR A 91 -3.49 7.81 8.41
N ALA A 92 -2.90 8.87 8.96
CA ALA A 92 -2.70 9.00 10.39
C ALA A 92 -4.01 9.42 11.05
N SER A 93 -4.47 8.69 12.08
CA SER A 93 -5.66 9.06 12.83
C SER A 93 -5.55 10.48 13.37
N GLY A 94 -6.60 11.26 13.20
CA GLY A 94 -6.72 12.58 13.79
C GLY A 94 -7.21 12.49 15.25
N TRP A 95 -6.71 13.40 16.06
CA TRP A 95 -7.21 13.59 17.43
C TRP A 95 -7.27 15.08 17.78
N VAL A 96 -8.11 15.41 18.72
CA VAL A 96 -8.19 16.77 19.26
C VAL A 96 -7.33 16.82 20.53
N THR A 97 -6.39 17.74 20.57
CA THR A 97 -5.56 17.97 21.76
C THR A 97 -6.41 18.55 22.90
N PRO A 98 -5.97 18.47 24.16
CA PRO A 98 -6.66 19.14 25.28
C PRO A 98 -6.84 20.65 25.10
N THR A 99 -6.06 21.28 24.25
CA THR A 99 -6.17 22.71 23.89
C THR A 99 -7.10 22.98 22.72
N GLY A 100 -7.82 21.94 22.22
CA GLY A 100 -8.79 22.06 21.11
C GLY A 100 -8.18 22.08 19.70
N VAL A 101 -6.88 21.83 19.57
CA VAL A 101 -6.23 21.77 18.25
C VAL A 101 -6.43 20.39 17.66
N THR A 102 -7.00 20.31 16.46
CA THR A 102 -7.06 19.07 15.68
C THR A 102 -5.70 18.77 15.06
N THR A 103 -5.20 17.57 15.28
CA THR A 103 -3.93 17.08 14.72
C THR A 103 -4.14 15.72 14.06
N GLY A 104 -3.25 15.33 13.15
CA GLY A 104 -3.39 14.09 12.37
C GLY A 104 -4.34 14.23 11.16
N GLY A 105 -4.84 13.12 10.66
CA GLY A 105 -5.72 13.03 9.49
C GLY A 105 -4.98 13.12 8.15
N ALA A 106 -3.67 13.37 8.12
CA ALA A 106 -2.90 13.41 6.89
C ALA A 106 -2.67 12.00 6.32
N MET A 107 -2.66 11.90 4.99
CA MET A 107 -2.28 10.68 4.29
C MET A 107 -0.87 10.26 4.69
N ALA A 108 -0.68 8.96 4.87
CA ALA A 108 0.64 8.42 5.23
C ALA A 108 1.57 8.48 4.00
N SER A 109 2.81 8.95 4.20
CA SER A 109 3.78 9.09 3.11
C SER A 109 4.15 7.77 2.43
N PHE A 110 3.93 6.65 3.09
CA PHE A 110 4.15 5.32 2.55
C PHE A 110 2.93 4.76 1.79
N SER A 111 1.78 5.42 1.85
CA SER A 111 0.58 4.94 1.16
C SER A 111 0.75 5.13 -0.33
N SER A 112 0.61 4.04 -1.07
CA SER A 112 0.66 4.07 -2.53
C SER A 112 -0.48 4.94 -3.08
N GLN A 113 -0.17 5.65 -4.16
CA GLN A 113 -1.08 6.57 -4.84
C GLN A 113 -1.42 6.04 -6.22
N GLY A 114 -2.61 6.33 -6.66
CA GLY A 114 -3.08 6.09 -8.02
C GLY A 114 -2.83 7.28 -8.96
N PRO A 115 -3.50 7.27 -10.09
CA PRO A 115 -4.38 6.21 -10.59
C PRO A 115 -3.61 4.92 -10.92
N ARG A 116 -4.33 3.83 -11.18
CA ARG A 116 -3.76 2.65 -11.84
C ARG A 116 -3.29 3.08 -13.26
N TYR A 117 -2.30 2.38 -13.81
CA TYR A 117 -1.70 2.74 -15.11
C TYR A 117 -2.68 2.87 -16.29
N ASP A 118 -3.88 2.30 -16.17
CA ASP A 118 -4.96 2.39 -17.18
C ASP A 118 -5.98 3.51 -16.88
N GLY A 119 -5.68 4.32 -15.87
CA GLY A 119 -6.49 5.47 -15.48
C GLY A 119 -7.56 5.17 -14.42
N LEU A 120 -7.78 3.89 -14.06
CA LEU A 120 -8.74 3.58 -12.99
C LEU A 120 -8.25 4.15 -11.65
N MET A 121 -9.14 4.91 -11.00
CA MET A 121 -8.84 5.50 -9.69
C MET A 121 -8.74 4.42 -8.62
N LYS A 122 -7.59 4.37 -7.98
CA LYS A 122 -7.25 3.54 -6.82
C LYS A 122 -6.26 4.33 -5.96
N PRO A 123 -6.24 4.18 -4.63
CA PRO A 123 -7.13 3.37 -3.80
C PRO A 123 -8.57 3.87 -3.80
N ASP A 124 -9.52 2.97 -3.46
CA ASP A 124 -10.95 3.31 -3.42
C ASP A 124 -11.34 4.13 -2.18
N ILE A 125 -10.68 3.88 -1.05
CA ILE A 125 -11.00 4.49 0.24
C ILE A 125 -9.75 4.58 1.11
N ALA A 126 -9.75 5.46 2.10
CA ALA A 126 -8.67 5.56 3.08
C ALA A 126 -9.14 5.17 4.49
N ALA A 127 -8.26 4.56 5.27
CA ALA A 127 -8.51 4.21 6.66
C ALA A 127 -7.28 4.45 7.55
N PRO A 128 -7.43 4.51 8.88
CA PRO A 128 -6.32 4.63 9.80
C PRO A 128 -5.30 3.50 9.60
N GLY A 129 -4.05 3.86 9.32
CA GLY A 129 -2.96 2.90 9.08
C GLY A 129 -1.65 3.29 9.73
N VAL A 130 -1.63 4.30 10.61
CA VAL A 130 -0.41 4.76 11.30
C VAL A 130 -0.54 4.51 12.79
N SER A 131 0.43 3.80 13.37
CA SER A 131 0.49 3.45 14.79
C SER A 131 -0.76 2.74 15.30
N ILE A 132 -1.25 1.77 14.55
CA ILE A 132 -2.44 0.98 14.90
C ILE A 132 -2.05 -0.10 15.89
N GLY A 133 -2.70 -0.10 17.06
CA GLY A 133 -2.52 -1.11 18.09
C GLY A 133 -3.29 -2.39 17.76
N ALA A 134 -2.60 -3.53 17.78
CA ALA A 134 -3.20 -4.84 17.55
C ALA A 134 -2.48 -5.93 18.34
N ALA A 135 -3.16 -7.05 18.56
CA ALA A 135 -2.56 -8.23 19.16
C ALA A 135 -1.48 -8.82 18.26
N ILE A 136 -0.41 -9.28 18.87
CA ILE A 136 0.69 -9.97 18.20
C ILE A 136 0.52 -11.48 18.41
N SER A 137 0.78 -12.25 17.34
CA SER A 137 0.81 -13.71 17.45
C SER A 137 1.89 -14.17 18.43
N SER A 138 1.54 -15.03 19.36
CA SER A 138 2.50 -15.68 20.27
C SER A 138 3.37 -16.75 19.57
N TYR A 139 3.11 -17.02 18.30
CA TYR A 139 3.84 -17.99 17.48
C TYR A 139 4.73 -17.34 16.42
N THR A 140 4.89 -16.01 16.47
CA THR A 140 5.74 -15.32 15.50
C THR A 140 7.20 -15.36 15.94
N ASP A 141 8.10 -15.55 14.99
CA ASP A 141 9.55 -15.39 15.19
C ASP A 141 9.98 -13.92 15.06
N ALA A 142 9.09 -13.03 14.65
CA ALA A 142 9.36 -11.61 14.53
C ALA A 142 9.40 -10.96 15.92
N SER A 143 10.41 -10.11 16.15
CA SER A 143 10.52 -9.31 17.35
C SER A 143 9.75 -8.00 17.19
N PHE A 144 8.76 -7.79 18.05
CA PHE A 144 8.01 -6.53 18.12
C PHE A 144 8.20 -5.87 19.49
N SER A 145 8.28 -4.55 19.50
CA SER A 145 8.19 -3.81 20.76
C SER A 145 6.77 -3.85 21.28
N SER A 146 6.52 -4.62 22.32
CA SER A 146 5.22 -4.66 22.99
C SER A 146 4.94 -3.30 23.65
N VAL A 147 3.73 -2.80 23.48
CA VAL A 147 3.25 -1.59 24.15
C VAL A 147 2.32 -1.91 25.31
N GLU A 148 1.74 -3.11 25.31
CA GLU A 148 0.84 -3.61 26.35
C GLU A 148 0.89 -5.13 26.36
N SER A 149 0.56 -5.73 27.50
CA SER A 149 0.47 -7.17 27.67
C SER A 149 -0.67 -7.52 28.62
N ILE A 150 -1.43 -8.55 28.29
CA ILE A 150 -2.54 -9.05 29.10
C ILE A 150 -2.28 -10.49 29.45
N GLU A 151 -2.48 -10.82 30.73
CA GLU A 151 -2.46 -12.19 31.21
C GLU A 151 -3.86 -12.79 31.17
N PHE A 152 -4.00 -13.91 30.49
CA PHE A 152 -5.25 -14.66 30.44
C PHE A 152 -4.97 -16.17 30.38
N ASN A 153 -5.61 -16.95 31.25
CA ASN A 153 -5.43 -18.40 31.35
C ASN A 153 -3.95 -18.83 31.41
N THR A 154 -3.17 -18.20 32.29
CA THR A 154 -1.74 -18.47 32.50
C THR A 154 -0.84 -18.21 31.29
N ARG A 155 -1.32 -17.45 30.31
CA ARG A 155 -0.57 -17.02 29.12
C ARG A 155 -0.54 -15.50 29.03
N THR A 156 0.58 -14.98 28.57
CA THR A 156 0.75 -13.55 28.29
C THR A 156 0.51 -13.30 26.81
N TYR A 157 -0.35 -12.34 26.51
CA TYR A 157 -0.68 -11.88 25.17
C TYR A 157 -0.18 -10.46 24.99
N HIS A 158 0.59 -10.25 23.95
CA HIS A 158 1.23 -8.97 23.68
C HIS A 158 0.49 -8.19 22.60
N PHE A 159 0.54 -6.86 22.72
CA PHE A 159 0.03 -5.91 21.73
C PHE A 159 1.17 -5.00 21.27
N ALA A 160 1.20 -4.68 19.98
CA ALA A 160 2.15 -3.73 19.41
C ALA A 160 1.44 -2.70 18.53
N LYS A 161 2.12 -1.59 18.28
CA LYS A 161 1.70 -0.59 17.30
C LYS A 161 2.50 -0.77 16.03
N LEU A 162 1.79 -0.92 14.92
CA LEU A 162 2.37 -1.05 13.59
C LEU A 162 1.78 0.00 12.66
N SER A 163 2.51 0.32 11.59
CA SER A 163 2.06 1.24 10.56
C SER A 163 2.16 0.58 9.20
N GLY A 164 1.17 0.80 8.35
CA GLY A 164 1.10 0.26 7.00
C GLY A 164 -0.32 0.28 6.45
N THR A 165 -0.47 0.19 5.15
CA THR A 165 -1.76 -0.09 4.51
C THR A 165 -2.31 -1.46 4.94
N SER A 166 -1.43 -2.38 5.36
CA SER A 166 -1.79 -3.65 6.00
C SER A 166 -2.57 -3.48 7.31
N MET A 167 -2.47 -2.32 7.98
CA MET A 167 -3.25 -1.96 9.17
C MET A 167 -4.53 -1.20 8.81
N ALA A 168 -4.52 -0.46 7.72
CA ALA A 168 -5.69 0.24 7.21
C ALA A 168 -6.75 -0.71 6.62
N SER A 169 -6.31 -1.70 5.86
CA SER A 169 -7.20 -2.66 5.19
C SER A 169 -8.15 -3.41 6.15
N PRO A 170 -7.69 -3.99 7.27
CA PRO A 170 -8.59 -4.66 8.22
C PRO A 170 -9.56 -3.70 8.93
N MET A 171 -9.27 -2.41 8.99
CA MET A 171 -10.25 -1.43 9.51
C MET A 171 -11.47 -1.34 8.59
N VAL A 172 -11.24 -1.28 7.27
CA VAL A 172 -12.33 -1.30 6.29
C VAL A 172 -13.05 -2.65 6.27
N ALA A 173 -12.32 -3.74 6.39
CA ALA A 173 -12.91 -5.08 6.50
C ALA A 173 -13.83 -5.21 7.74
N GLY A 174 -13.45 -4.59 8.87
CA GLY A 174 -14.29 -4.52 10.07
C GLY A 174 -15.59 -3.76 9.82
N VAL A 175 -15.53 -2.62 9.12
CA VAL A 175 -16.74 -1.86 8.75
C VAL A 175 -17.62 -2.67 7.79
N ALA A 176 -17.04 -3.35 6.81
CA ALA A 176 -17.77 -4.25 5.92
C ALA A 176 -18.48 -5.38 6.69
N ALA A 177 -17.82 -5.95 7.70
CA ALA A 177 -18.43 -6.97 8.56
C ALA A 177 -19.63 -6.42 9.35
N LEU A 178 -19.57 -5.18 9.85
CA LEU A 178 -20.70 -4.52 10.53
C LEU A 178 -21.85 -4.25 9.55
N LEU A 179 -21.59 -3.87 8.31
CA LEU A 179 -22.61 -3.72 7.28
C LEU A 179 -23.34 -5.04 7.02
N LEU A 180 -22.57 -6.13 6.87
CA LEU A 180 -23.11 -7.47 6.66
C LEU A 180 -23.84 -8.01 7.91
N GLN A 181 -23.43 -7.61 9.11
CA GLN A 181 -24.18 -7.93 10.33
C GLN A 181 -25.54 -7.24 10.35
N ALA A 182 -25.59 -5.98 9.91
CA ALA A 182 -26.84 -5.21 9.85
C ALA A 182 -27.75 -5.66 8.69
N LYS A 183 -27.16 -6.08 7.58
CA LYS A 183 -27.86 -6.50 6.36
C LYS A 183 -27.12 -7.64 5.66
N PRO A 184 -27.36 -8.90 6.07
CA PRO A 184 -26.61 -10.06 5.61
C PRO A 184 -26.70 -10.38 4.11
N GLU A 185 -27.74 -9.88 3.45
CA GLU A 185 -27.99 -10.10 2.02
C GLU A 185 -27.24 -9.16 1.09
N LEU A 186 -26.45 -8.21 1.62
CA LEU A 186 -25.65 -7.33 0.78
C LEU A 186 -24.61 -8.11 -0.04
N SER A 187 -24.57 -7.82 -1.32
CA SER A 187 -23.52 -8.29 -2.20
C SER A 187 -22.21 -7.51 -1.96
N ALA A 188 -21.07 -8.05 -2.39
CA ALA A 188 -19.77 -7.37 -2.29
C ALA A 188 -19.76 -5.99 -2.98
N THR A 189 -20.45 -5.88 -4.13
CA THR A 189 -20.59 -4.61 -4.87
C THR A 189 -21.38 -3.59 -4.07
N GLU A 190 -22.49 -3.98 -3.44
CA GLU A 190 -23.31 -3.07 -2.62
C GLU A 190 -22.53 -2.63 -1.37
N VAL A 191 -21.78 -3.52 -0.72
CA VAL A 191 -20.90 -3.16 0.40
C VAL A 191 -19.87 -2.12 -0.06
N LYS A 192 -19.21 -2.34 -1.20
CA LYS A 192 -18.27 -1.37 -1.76
C LYS A 192 -18.93 -0.03 -2.04
N GLN A 193 -20.09 -0.01 -2.67
CA GLN A 193 -20.83 1.23 -2.98
C GLN A 193 -21.22 1.98 -1.71
N ILE A 194 -21.70 1.31 -0.67
CA ILE A 194 -22.05 1.94 0.61
C ILE A 194 -20.80 2.58 1.22
N LEU A 195 -19.70 1.86 1.29
CA LEU A 195 -18.43 2.36 1.84
C LEU A 195 -17.97 3.63 1.13
N LEU A 196 -18.00 3.64 -0.20
CA LEU A 196 -17.54 4.76 -1.01
C LEU A 196 -18.48 5.97 -0.89
N SER A 197 -19.80 5.75 -0.99
CA SER A 197 -20.80 6.83 -0.95
C SER A 197 -20.97 7.48 0.43
N THR A 198 -20.52 6.81 1.49
CA THR A 198 -20.60 7.31 2.87
C THR A 198 -19.25 7.70 3.46
N ALA A 199 -18.18 7.54 2.70
CA ALA A 199 -16.86 7.98 3.11
C ALA A 199 -16.84 9.50 3.28
N ARG A 200 -16.13 9.96 4.32
CA ARG A 200 -15.97 11.40 4.55
C ARG A 200 -14.89 11.93 3.60
N GLU A 201 -15.23 13.00 2.93
CA GLU A 201 -14.30 13.81 2.17
C GLU A 201 -13.81 14.99 3.00
N ASP A 202 -12.54 15.29 2.93
CA ASP A 202 -11.97 16.48 3.56
C ASP A 202 -10.73 16.98 2.79
N ASN A 203 -10.19 18.12 3.19
CA ASN A 203 -9.03 18.75 2.55
C ASN A 203 -7.72 17.97 2.70
N LYS A 204 -7.73 16.77 3.24
CA LYS A 204 -6.57 15.89 3.43
C LYS A 204 -6.60 14.65 2.55
N THR A 205 -7.74 14.34 1.98
CA THR A 205 -7.92 13.21 1.07
C THR A 205 -7.61 13.57 -0.40
N GLY A 206 -7.37 14.87 -0.67
CA GLY A 206 -7.13 15.38 -2.02
C GLY A 206 -8.43 15.65 -2.79
N ASP A 207 -8.28 16.20 -3.99
CA ASP A 207 -9.40 16.40 -4.89
C ASP A 207 -9.84 15.05 -5.45
N LEU A 208 -11.12 14.73 -5.29
CA LEU A 208 -11.68 13.57 -5.96
C LEU A 208 -11.86 13.89 -7.44
N PRO A 209 -11.67 12.92 -8.34
CA PRO A 209 -11.98 13.14 -9.75
C PRO A 209 -13.46 13.49 -9.88
N ALA A 210 -13.75 14.47 -10.74
CA ALA A 210 -15.13 14.83 -11.05
C ALA A 210 -15.93 13.59 -11.46
N GLU A 211 -17.17 13.48 -10.99
CA GLU A 211 -18.08 12.40 -11.42
C GLU A 211 -18.07 12.27 -12.95
N GLY A 212 -17.78 11.09 -13.46
CA GLY A 212 -17.83 10.79 -14.89
C GLY A 212 -16.49 10.68 -15.62
N VAL A 213 -15.36 10.72 -14.92
CA VAL A 213 -14.08 10.31 -15.51
C VAL A 213 -13.93 8.81 -15.31
N PRO A 214 -13.95 8.00 -16.41
CA PRO A 214 -13.83 6.56 -16.33
C PRO A 214 -12.45 6.12 -15.87
#